data_a1840e24ddcb21bda887ab28743cb577
#
_entry.id   a1840e24ddcb21bda887ab28743cb577
#
_cell.length_a   1.000
_cell.length_b   1.000
_cell.length_c   1.000
_cell.angle_alpha   90.00
_cell.angle_beta   90.00
_cell.angle_gamma   90.00
#
_symmetry.space_group_name_H-M   'P 1'
#
loop_
_entity.id
_entity.type
_entity.pdbx_description
1 polymer ?
#
loop_
_entity_poly.entity_id
_entity_poly.type
_entity_poly.pdbx_seq_one_letter_code
_entity_poly.pdbx_strand_id
1 'polypeptide(L)'
;MLFRLSVLLVVVMGCMACGSSDDGDVSCVDYEPQAPRDHLAASPRENETAELLALELSDTIVATPEAYEMVARDLDAIAPSVASIQVYSRDWSSIPMPLELDDEGLKKLKSGNYRAWDCPNEAYGVSLELTKWDNVAVNFGSKRLRRSKLVAEYEALPHVTNLSLALGVVDGPDICLEVVGATRYYIVDRAGGDCQVGCTTHQYTGFEIQSGAVSRIVRETDADWTAWFSARADCASRL
;
A
#
# COMPACT_ATOMS: atom_id res chain seq x y z
N MET A 1 -6.00 -20.92 49.62
CA MET A 1 -4.81 -21.20 48.85
C MET A 1 -4.87 -20.34 47.58
N LEU A 2 -4.24 -19.19 47.62
CA LEU A 2 -4.21 -18.22 46.50
C LEU A 2 -2.87 -18.37 45.80
N PHE A 3 -2.89 -18.88 44.55
CA PHE A 3 -1.72 -18.88 43.66
C PHE A 3 -1.62 -17.51 42.96
N ARG A 4 -0.60 -16.74 43.32
CA ARG A 4 -0.20 -15.54 42.56
C ARG A 4 0.65 -15.97 41.36
N LEU A 5 0.12 -15.74 40.16
CA LEU A 5 0.87 -15.88 38.93
C LEU A 5 1.61 -14.57 38.71
N SER A 6 2.93 -14.58 38.88
CA SER A 6 3.82 -13.46 38.52
C SER A 6 4.11 -13.55 37.04
N VAL A 7 3.60 -12.62 36.26
CA VAL A 7 3.98 -12.44 34.86
C VAL A 7 5.30 -11.69 34.83
N LEU A 8 6.34 -12.38 34.38
CA LEU A 8 7.67 -11.81 34.16
C LEU A 8 7.65 -11.10 32.79
N LEU A 9 7.59 -9.78 32.82
CA LEU A 9 7.72 -8.94 31.62
C LEU A 9 9.21 -8.86 31.24
N VAL A 10 9.62 -9.64 30.24
CA VAL A 10 10.96 -9.52 29.66
C VAL A 10 10.94 -8.37 28.66
N VAL A 11 11.43 -7.21 29.08
CA VAL A 11 11.71 -6.11 28.17
C VAL A 11 13.03 -6.44 27.46
N VAL A 12 12.96 -6.87 26.23
CA VAL A 12 14.13 -6.97 25.35
C VAL A 12 14.46 -5.56 24.86
N MET A 13 15.37 -4.87 25.56
CA MET A 13 16.03 -3.69 25.03
C MET A 13 17.00 -4.15 23.93
N GLY A 14 16.56 -4.07 22.68
CA GLY A 14 17.44 -4.18 21.54
C GLY A 14 18.41 -3.00 21.53
N CYS A 15 19.67 -3.25 21.85
CA CYS A 15 20.75 -2.30 21.63
C CYS A 15 20.89 -2.07 20.12
N MET A 16 20.35 -0.98 19.61
CA MET A 16 20.79 -0.42 18.32
C MET A 16 22.19 0.18 18.52
N ALA A 17 23.21 -0.64 18.39
CA ALA A 17 24.59 -0.18 18.22
C ALA A 17 24.78 0.13 16.74
N CYS A 18 24.33 1.31 16.28
CA CYS A 18 24.84 1.89 15.04
C CYS A 18 26.29 2.32 15.26
N GLY A 19 27.23 1.44 14.95
CA GLY A 19 28.64 1.79 14.86
C GLY A 19 28.84 2.71 13.66
N SER A 20 29.28 3.96 13.91
CA SER A 20 29.79 4.85 12.89
C SER A 20 31.10 4.27 12.34
N SER A 21 31.07 3.68 11.15
CA SER A 21 32.28 3.41 10.38
C SER A 21 32.23 4.28 9.13
N ASP A 22 33.18 5.22 9.05
CA ASP A 22 33.50 5.99 7.86
C ASP A 22 33.88 5.04 6.70
N ASP A 23 33.36 5.33 5.50
CA ASP A 23 33.82 4.87 4.19
C ASP A 23 33.86 3.35 3.88
N GLY A 24 32.97 2.53 4.43
CA GLY A 24 32.82 1.14 4.05
C GLY A 24 31.52 0.87 3.25
N ASP A 25 31.56 -0.07 2.34
CA ASP A 25 30.34 -0.65 1.76
C ASP A 25 29.39 -1.05 2.88
N VAL A 26 28.19 -0.46 2.91
CA VAL A 26 27.17 -0.78 3.91
C VAL A 26 26.69 -2.19 3.62
N SER A 27 27.02 -3.15 4.51
CA SER A 27 26.47 -4.50 4.38
C SER A 27 25.03 -4.51 4.87
N CYS A 28 24.11 -4.83 3.98
CA CYS A 28 22.68 -4.95 4.29
C CYS A 28 22.25 -6.38 4.65
N VAL A 29 23.20 -7.26 4.98
CA VAL A 29 22.93 -8.67 5.30
C VAL A 29 22.02 -8.81 6.52
N ASP A 30 22.21 -7.96 7.53
CA ASP A 30 21.47 -7.99 8.79
C ASP A 30 20.20 -7.10 8.76
N TYR A 31 19.93 -6.43 7.64
CA TYR A 31 18.72 -5.62 7.50
C TYR A 31 17.52 -6.51 7.21
N GLU A 32 16.52 -6.46 8.09
CA GLU A 32 15.26 -7.17 7.94
C GLU A 32 14.15 -6.18 7.51
N PRO A 33 13.71 -6.22 6.23
CA PRO A 33 12.60 -5.39 5.78
C PRO A 33 11.30 -5.87 6.43
N GLN A 34 10.33 -4.95 6.57
CA GLN A 34 9.00 -5.27 7.13
C GLN A 34 8.18 -6.26 6.29
N ALA A 35 8.60 -6.55 5.07
CA ALA A 35 7.99 -7.57 4.23
C ALA A 35 9.00 -8.68 3.91
N PRO A 36 8.55 -9.93 3.79
CA PRO A 36 9.40 -11.04 3.34
C PRO A 36 10.08 -10.74 2.00
N ARG A 37 11.37 -11.06 1.87
CA ARG A 37 12.17 -10.74 0.67
C ARG A 37 11.64 -11.41 -0.59
N ASP A 38 11.09 -12.61 -0.48
CA ASP A 38 10.46 -13.33 -1.59
C ASP A 38 9.17 -12.65 -2.06
N HIS A 39 8.38 -12.07 -1.17
CA HIS A 39 7.20 -11.27 -1.53
C HIS A 39 7.61 -9.97 -2.23
N LEU A 40 8.67 -9.30 -1.76
CA LEU A 40 9.25 -8.12 -2.41
C LEU A 40 9.79 -8.43 -3.80
N ALA A 41 10.41 -9.59 -3.97
CA ALA A 41 10.95 -10.05 -5.26
C ALA A 41 9.82 -10.41 -6.26
N ALA A 42 8.66 -10.86 -5.77
CA ALA A 42 7.52 -11.23 -6.61
C ALA A 42 6.68 -10.05 -7.13
N SER A 43 6.85 -8.85 -6.60
CA SER A 43 6.16 -7.64 -7.06
C SER A 43 6.94 -6.98 -8.23
N PRO A 44 6.30 -6.40 -9.26
CA PRO A 44 4.85 -6.32 -9.49
C PRO A 44 4.29 -7.61 -10.13
N ARG A 45 3.01 -7.88 -9.88
CA ARG A 45 2.29 -9.02 -10.44
C ARG A 45 1.54 -8.62 -11.72
N GLU A 46 1.13 -9.63 -12.51
CA GLU A 46 0.49 -9.39 -13.81
C GLU A 46 -0.83 -8.62 -13.71
N ASN A 47 -1.69 -8.99 -12.76
CA ASN A 47 -2.96 -8.31 -12.55
C ASN A 47 -2.78 -7.17 -11.53
N GLU A 48 -2.61 -5.96 -12.04
CA GLU A 48 -2.42 -4.75 -11.23
C GLU A 48 -3.57 -4.50 -10.27
N THR A 49 -4.81 -4.59 -10.75
CA THR A 49 -6.01 -4.40 -9.95
C THR A 49 -6.07 -5.40 -8.78
N ALA A 50 -5.76 -6.67 -9.06
CA ALA A 50 -5.72 -7.69 -8.02
C ALA A 50 -4.62 -7.41 -6.99
N GLU A 51 -3.45 -6.96 -7.43
CA GLU A 51 -2.34 -6.65 -6.53
C GLU A 51 -2.64 -5.45 -5.63
N LEU A 52 -3.26 -4.39 -6.18
CA LEU A 52 -3.63 -3.20 -5.41
C LEU A 52 -4.72 -3.49 -4.38
N LEU A 53 -5.77 -4.23 -4.75
CA LEU A 53 -6.81 -4.66 -3.80
C LEU A 53 -6.26 -5.62 -2.73
N ALA A 54 -5.37 -6.53 -3.12
CA ALA A 54 -4.71 -7.41 -2.18
C ALA A 54 -3.77 -6.65 -1.23
N LEU A 55 -3.13 -5.58 -1.71
CA LEU A 55 -2.32 -4.69 -0.89
C LEU A 55 -3.15 -3.93 0.16
N GLU A 56 -4.35 -3.47 -0.22
CA GLU A 56 -5.28 -2.85 0.72
C GLU A 56 -5.80 -3.84 1.77
N LEU A 57 -6.05 -5.08 1.36
CA LEU A 57 -6.56 -6.14 2.23
C LEU A 57 -5.50 -6.65 3.22
N SER A 58 -4.28 -6.85 2.74
CA SER A 58 -3.16 -7.27 3.57
C SER A 58 -2.55 -6.04 4.26
N ASP A 59 -2.55 -6.02 5.58
CA ASP A 59 -1.91 -4.92 6.34
C ASP A 59 -0.37 -5.01 6.29
N THR A 60 0.20 -5.11 5.07
CA THR A 60 1.62 -5.33 4.78
C THR A 60 2.13 -4.33 3.74
N ILE A 61 3.45 -4.22 3.57
CA ILE A 61 4.07 -3.34 2.57
C ILE A 61 3.83 -3.82 1.14
N VAL A 62 3.77 -5.15 0.93
CA VAL A 62 3.46 -5.79 -0.36
C VAL A 62 2.27 -6.74 -0.19
N ALA A 63 1.50 -6.93 -1.25
CA ALA A 63 0.43 -7.90 -1.25
C ALA A 63 0.98 -9.32 -1.01
N THR A 64 0.36 -10.05 -0.06
CA THR A 64 0.74 -11.45 0.14
C THR A 64 0.29 -12.31 -1.05
N PRO A 65 0.99 -13.41 -1.35
CA PRO A 65 0.58 -14.32 -2.43
C PRO A 65 -0.86 -14.79 -2.29
N GLU A 66 -1.27 -15.17 -1.08
CA GLU A 66 -2.60 -15.68 -0.79
C GLU A 66 -3.69 -14.62 -1.03
N ALA A 67 -3.44 -13.38 -0.59
CA ALA A 67 -4.37 -12.27 -0.83
C ALA A 67 -4.49 -11.97 -2.32
N TYR A 68 -3.36 -11.93 -3.04
CA TYR A 68 -3.35 -11.70 -4.48
C TYR A 68 -4.12 -12.79 -5.24
N GLU A 69 -3.83 -14.06 -5.00
CA GLU A 69 -4.50 -15.17 -5.69
C GLU A 69 -6.00 -15.23 -5.39
N MET A 70 -6.39 -14.89 -4.17
CA MET A 70 -7.79 -14.80 -3.78
C MET A 70 -8.50 -13.70 -4.55
N VAL A 71 -7.93 -12.49 -4.57
CA VAL A 71 -8.52 -11.32 -5.25
C VAL A 71 -8.53 -11.53 -6.76
N ALA A 72 -7.45 -12.04 -7.35
CA ALA A 72 -7.39 -12.33 -8.78
C ALA A 72 -8.51 -13.28 -9.22
N ARG A 73 -8.74 -14.36 -8.48
CA ARG A 73 -9.83 -15.30 -8.74
C ARG A 73 -11.21 -14.65 -8.62
N ASP A 74 -11.40 -13.78 -7.64
CA ASP A 74 -12.65 -13.06 -7.46
C ASP A 74 -12.92 -12.08 -8.62
N LEU A 75 -11.88 -11.37 -9.08
CA LEU A 75 -11.98 -10.47 -10.22
C LEU A 75 -12.30 -11.23 -11.51
N ASP A 76 -11.72 -12.42 -11.71
CA ASP A 76 -12.07 -13.29 -12.83
C ASP A 76 -13.56 -13.72 -12.79
N ALA A 77 -14.09 -13.96 -11.59
CA ALA A 77 -15.52 -14.29 -11.43
C ALA A 77 -16.44 -13.08 -11.68
N ILE A 78 -15.99 -11.87 -11.39
CA ILE A 78 -16.72 -10.61 -11.60
C ILE A 78 -16.65 -10.15 -13.06
N ALA A 79 -15.53 -10.35 -13.73
CA ALA A 79 -15.23 -9.82 -15.06
C ALA A 79 -16.32 -10.04 -16.13
N PRO A 80 -17.07 -11.18 -16.18
CA PRO A 80 -18.17 -11.33 -17.14
C PRO A 80 -19.32 -10.34 -16.94
N SER A 81 -19.42 -9.73 -15.78
CA SER A 81 -20.53 -8.82 -15.40
C SER A 81 -20.19 -7.33 -15.47
N VAL A 82 -18.91 -6.98 -15.73
CA VAL A 82 -18.42 -5.60 -15.81
C VAL A 82 -17.51 -5.42 -17.02
N ALA A 83 -17.60 -4.27 -17.69
CA ALA A 83 -16.87 -4.03 -18.94
C ALA A 83 -15.36 -3.80 -18.73
N SER A 84 -14.99 -3.21 -17.62
CA SER A 84 -13.59 -3.00 -17.20
C SER A 84 -13.54 -2.69 -15.71
N ILE A 85 -12.47 -3.12 -15.08
CA ILE A 85 -12.21 -2.85 -13.68
C ILE A 85 -10.82 -2.22 -13.61
N GLN A 86 -10.72 -1.04 -13.01
CA GLN A 86 -9.45 -0.37 -12.71
C GLN A 86 -9.48 0.07 -11.26
N VAL A 87 -8.33 -0.02 -10.59
CA VAL A 87 -8.17 0.48 -9.23
C VAL A 87 -7.27 1.71 -9.27
N TYR A 88 -7.73 2.75 -8.63
CA TYR A 88 -6.91 3.91 -8.32
C TYR A 88 -6.65 3.91 -6.81
N SER A 89 -5.63 3.16 -6.38
CA SER A 89 -5.26 3.16 -4.97
C SER A 89 -4.60 4.48 -4.59
N ARG A 90 -5.14 5.13 -3.57
CA ARG A 90 -4.57 6.36 -3.00
C ARG A 90 -3.25 6.13 -2.28
N ASP A 91 -3.02 4.92 -1.79
CA ASP A 91 -1.80 4.55 -1.05
C ASP A 91 -0.66 4.07 -1.96
N TRP A 92 -0.96 3.87 -3.24
CA TRP A 92 0.01 3.58 -4.29
C TRP A 92 -0.03 4.66 -5.36
N SER A 93 1.14 5.15 -5.76
CA SER A 93 1.27 6.12 -6.85
C SER A 93 2.65 5.96 -7.50
N SER A 94 2.72 6.13 -8.81
CA SER A 94 3.98 6.29 -9.54
C SER A 94 4.64 7.66 -9.26
N ILE A 95 3.96 8.55 -8.54
CA ILE A 95 4.49 9.86 -8.18
C ILE A 95 5.53 9.68 -7.07
N PRO A 96 6.75 10.20 -7.23
CA PRO A 96 7.76 10.16 -6.18
C PRO A 96 7.27 10.82 -4.89
N MET A 97 7.63 10.24 -3.75
CA MET A 97 7.35 10.83 -2.44
C MET A 97 8.46 11.83 -2.09
N PRO A 98 8.12 13.07 -1.74
CA PRO A 98 9.11 14.01 -1.23
C PRO A 98 9.53 13.64 0.19
N LEU A 99 10.85 13.47 0.37
CA LEU A 99 11.52 13.23 1.65
C LEU A 99 12.37 14.45 2.00
N GLU A 100 12.25 14.93 3.21
CA GLU A 100 13.00 16.06 3.73
C GLU A 100 14.09 15.58 4.69
N LEU A 101 15.29 16.16 4.55
CA LEU A 101 16.41 15.97 5.44
C LEU A 101 16.69 17.25 6.22
N ASP A 102 17.26 17.12 7.43
CA ASP A 102 17.85 18.26 8.10
C ASP A 102 19.13 18.74 7.39
N ASP A 103 19.68 19.87 7.82
CA ASP A 103 20.86 20.49 7.20
C ASP A 103 22.08 19.54 7.19
N GLU A 104 22.25 18.72 8.23
CA GLU A 104 23.35 17.77 8.32
C GLU A 104 23.15 16.59 7.36
N GLY A 105 21.94 16.02 7.33
CA GLY A 105 21.58 14.97 6.37
C GLY A 105 21.74 15.42 4.94
N LEU A 106 21.28 16.63 4.62
CA LEU A 106 21.42 17.21 3.29
C LEU A 106 22.88 17.43 2.90
N LYS A 107 23.72 17.90 3.85
CA LYS A 107 25.16 18.04 3.63
C LYS A 107 25.83 16.68 3.36
N LYS A 108 25.52 15.66 4.16
CA LYS A 108 25.99 14.28 3.96
C LYS A 108 25.55 13.75 2.58
N LEU A 109 24.30 13.98 2.20
CA LEU A 109 23.78 13.56 0.89
C LEU A 109 24.56 14.22 -0.26
N LYS A 110 24.73 15.55 -0.23
CA LYS A 110 25.46 16.30 -1.27
C LYS A 110 26.93 15.89 -1.38
N SER A 111 27.52 15.38 -0.30
CA SER A 111 28.90 14.85 -0.29
C SER A 111 28.97 13.35 -0.64
N GLY A 112 27.87 12.68 -0.87
CA GLY A 112 27.81 11.24 -1.12
C GLY A 112 27.97 10.35 0.10
N ASN A 113 27.94 10.93 1.32
CA ASN A 113 28.20 10.22 2.58
C ASN A 113 26.91 9.90 3.37
N TYR A 114 25.72 10.11 2.82
CA TYR A 114 24.48 9.68 3.46
C TYR A 114 24.13 8.26 3.03
N ARG A 115 24.34 7.30 3.92
CA ARG A 115 24.18 5.86 3.64
C ARG A 115 23.05 5.20 4.43
N ALA A 116 22.34 5.96 5.27
CA ALA A 116 21.34 5.41 6.19
C ALA A 116 20.17 4.69 5.46
N TRP A 117 19.86 5.11 4.24
CA TRP A 117 18.79 4.52 3.43
C TRP A 117 19.21 3.41 2.47
N ASP A 118 20.52 3.09 2.39
CA ASP A 118 21.00 2.11 1.41
C ASP A 118 20.31 0.75 1.55
N CYS A 119 20.18 0.26 2.78
CA CYS A 119 19.56 -1.03 3.03
C CYS A 119 18.04 -1.06 2.76
N PRO A 120 17.21 -0.12 3.24
CA PRO A 120 15.82 -0.06 2.82
C PRO A 120 15.67 0.14 1.30
N ASN A 121 16.49 0.99 0.68
CA ASN A 121 16.42 1.19 -0.77
C ASN A 121 16.74 -0.08 -1.56
N GLU A 122 17.76 -0.83 -1.15
CA GLU A 122 18.10 -2.12 -1.76
C GLU A 122 16.95 -3.11 -1.58
N ALA A 123 16.42 -3.25 -0.36
CA ALA A 123 15.36 -4.20 -0.05
C ALA A 123 14.08 -3.91 -0.83
N TYR A 124 13.65 -2.65 -0.88
CA TYR A 124 12.41 -2.26 -1.56
C TYR A 124 12.60 -1.91 -3.04
N GLY A 125 13.85 -1.89 -3.55
CA GLY A 125 14.16 -1.50 -4.91
C GLY A 125 13.83 -0.04 -5.20
N VAL A 126 14.04 0.82 -4.20
CA VAL A 126 13.78 2.25 -4.26
C VAL A 126 14.99 2.97 -4.83
N SER A 127 14.76 3.97 -5.66
CA SER A 127 15.76 4.93 -6.09
C SER A 127 15.46 6.32 -5.54
N LEU A 128 16.51 7.08 -5.31
CA LEU A 128 16.43 8.42 -4.76
C LEU A 128 16.98 9.42 -5.75
N GLU A 129 16.32 10.56 -5.87
CA GLU A 129 16.74 11.66 -6.73
C GLU A 129 16.73 12.96 -5.93
N LEU A 130 17.86 13.65 -5.87
CA LEU A 130 17.92 14.99 -5.29
C LEU A 130 17.29 15.99 -6.25
N THR A 131 16.22 16.62 -5.82
CA THR A 131 15.54 17.63 -6.61
C THR A 131 16.27 18.98 -6.57
N LYS A 132 15.96 19.86 -7.51
CA LYS A 132 16.50 21.22 -7.53
C LYS A 132 16.12 22.09 -6.31
N TRP A 133 15.19 21.63 -5.49
CA TRP A 133 14.70 22.31 -4.28
C TRP A 133 15.30 21.73 -3.00
N ASP A 134 16.39 20.97 -3.11
CA ASP A 134 17.05 20.28 -1.99
C ASP A 134 16.18 19.25 -1.28
N ASN A 135 15.05 18.85 -1.87
CA ASN A 135 14.25 17.72 -1.39
C ASN A 135 14.67 16.44 -2.11
N VAL A 136 14.49 15.31 -1.45
CA VAL A 136 14.75 14.00 -2.04
C VAL A 136 13.44 13.42 -2.55
N ALA A 137 13.43 13.01 -3.81
CA ALA A 137 12.33 12.27 -4.40
C ALA A 137 12.58 10.77 -4.23
N VAL A 138 11.69 10.10 -3.50
CA VAL A 138 11.73 8.64 -3.29
C VAL A 138 10.91 7.95 -4.37
N ASN A 139 11.57 7.17 -5.22
CA ASN A 139 11.00 6.54 -6.41
C ASN A 139 10.95 5.03 -6.24
N PHE A 140 9.78 4.43 -6.37
CA PHE A 140 9.56 2.99 -6.17
C PHE A 140 9.65 2.18 -7.47
N GLY A 141 9.97 2.81 -8.58
CA GLY A 141 10.01 2.16 -9.88
C GLY A 141 8.64 1.57 -10.25
N SER A 142 8.65 0.31 -10.68
CA SER A 142 7.41 -0.42 -11.01
C SER A 142 6.81 -1.18 -9.84
N LYS A 143 7.44 -1.20 -8.66
CA LYS A 143 6.94 -1.95 -7.50
C LYS A 143 5.70 -1.29 -6.91
N ARG A 144 4.72 -2.10 -6.55
CA ARG A 144 3.50 -1.68 -5.88
C ARG A 144 3.65 -1.91 -4.39
N LEU A 145 4.10 -0.85 -3.70
CA LEU A 145 4.36 -0.86 -2.26
C LEU A 145 3.36 0.03 -1.54
N ARG A 146 2.90 -0.40 -0.38
CA ARG A 146 2.02 0.41 0.47
C ARG A 146 2.82 1.53 1.10
N ARG A 147 2.67 2.73 0.56
CA ARG A 147 3.47 3.91 0.90
C ARG A 147 3.32 4.34 2.35
N SER A 148 2.10 4.28 2.90
CA SER A 148 1.83 4.60 4.31
C SER A 148 2.63 3.73 5.28
N LYS A 149 2.90 2.48 4.93
CA LYS A 149 3.75 1.58 5.75
C LYS A 149 5.23 1.93 5.66
N LEU A 150 5.69 2.40 4.51
CA LEU A 150 7.09 2.81 4.31
C LEU A 150 7.42 4.13 5.01
N VAL A 151 6.45 5.03 5.17
CA VAL A 151 6.67 6.32 5.83
C VAL A 151 7.37 6.14 7.18
N ALA A 152 6.81 5.31 8.05
CA ALA A 152 7.37 5.11 9.39
C ALA A 152 8.81 4.57 9.38
N GLU A 153 9.14 3.73 8.38
CA GLU A 153 10.48 3.16 8.25
C GLU A 153 11.50 4.21 7.79
N TYR A 154 11.14 5.04 6.80
CA TYR A 154 12.02 6.10 6.33
C TYR A 154 12.14 7.26 7.33
N GLU A 155 11.06 7.62 8.03
CA GLU A 155 11.10 8.64 9.08
C GLU A 155 11.94 8.22 10.30
N ALA A 156 12.13 6.93 10.52
CA ALA A 156 13.03 6.41 11.55
C ALA A 156 14.52 6.54 11.19
N LEU A 157 14.86 6.85 9.93
CA LEU A 157 16.25 7.01 9.51
C LEU A 157 16.86 8.30 10.07
N PRO A 158 18.16 8.30 10.41
CA PRO A 158 18.85 9.49 10.86
C PRO A 158 18.71 10.65 9.89
N HIS A 159 18.50 11.86 10.42
CA HIS A 159 18.40 13.10 9.65
C HIS A 159 17.16 13.23 8.74
N VAL A 160 16.25 12.25 8.68
CA VAL A 160 14.95 12.40 8.03
C VAL A 160 14.02 13.18 8.95
N THR A 161 13.45 14.27 8.45
CA THR A 161 12.55 15.14 9.21
C THR A 161 11.11 14.97 8.82
N ASN A 162 10.86 14.54 7.56
CA ASN A 162 9.51 14.35 7.05
C ASN A 162 9.54 13.48 5.78
N LEU A 163 8.51 12.66 5.60
CA LEU A 163 8.22 11.98 4.35
C LEU A 163 6.74 12.20 3.99
N SER A 164 6.49 13.02 2.98
CA SER A 164 5.13 13.37 2.57
C SER A 164 4.54 12.31 1.66
N LEU A 165 3.32 11.87 1.99
CA LEU A 165 2.46 11.16 1.05
C LEU A 165 1.86 12.20 0.09
N ALA A 166 2.50 12.42 -1.06
CA ALA A 166 1.85 13.17 -2.14
C ALA A 166 0.69 12.32 -2.65
N LEU A 167 -0.50 12.60 -2.17
CA LEU A 167 -1.72 11.94 -2.66
C LEU A 167 -2.06 12.58 -4.01
N GLY A 168 -1.83 11.84 -5.09
CA GLY A 168 -2.43 12.20 -6.38
C GLY A 168 -3.94 12.03 -6.26
N VAL A 169 -4.68 13.10 -6.46
CA VAL A 169 -6.13 12.99 -6.67
C VAL A 169 -6.30 12.44 -8.07
N VAL A 170 -6.74 11.19 -8.17
CA VAL A 170 -7.12 10.58 -9.45
C VAL A 170 -8.58 10.20 -9.31
N ASP A 171 -9.44 10.93 -10.00
CA ASP A 171 -10.84 10.54 -10.16
C ASP A 171 -10.94 9.58 -11.34
N GLY A 172 -11.61 8.46 -11.15
CA GLY A 172 -11.80 7.46 -12.19
C GLY A 172 -12.68 6.31 -11.71
N PRO A 173 -13.04 5.39 -12.63
CA PRO A 173 -13.75 4.18 -12.24
C PRO A 173 -12.91 3.41 -11.24
N ASP A 174 -13.51 3.04 -10.15
CA ASP A 174 -12.81 2.43 -9.04
C ASP A 174 -13.51 1.13 -8.61
N ILE A 175 -12.79 0.33 -7.88
CA ILE A 175 -13.33 -0.85 -7.23
C ILE A 175 -12.82 -0.89 -5.79
N CYS A 176 -13.69 -1.13 -4.85
CA CYS A 176 -13.29 -1.38 -3.48
C CYS A 176 -13.67 -2.79 -3.03
N LEU A 177 -12.94 -3.29 -2.06
CA LEU A 177 -13.13 -4.60 -1.44
C LEU A 177 -13.34 -4.44 0.06
N GLU A 178 -14.36 -5.12 0.58
CA GLU A 178 -14.60 -5.29 2.00
C GLU A 178 -14.78 -6.77 2.33
N VAL A 179 -14.22 -7.22 3.44
CA VAL A 179 -14.33 -8.62 3.89
C VAL A 179 -15.08 -8.67 5.20
N VAL A 180 -16.22 -9.40 5.21
CA VAL A 180 -17.03 -9.62 6.42
C VAL A 180 -17.22 -11.13 6.62
N GLY A 181 -16.52 -11.67 7.60
CA GLY A 181 -16.49 -13.10 7.83
C GLY A 181 -15.91 -13.87 6.63
N ALA A 182 -16.67 -14.79 6.05
CA ALA A 182 -16.25 -15.58 4.88
C ALA A 182 -16.71 -14.96 3.54
N THR A 183 -17.44 -13.86 3.58
CA THR A 183 -17.97 -13.19 2.39
C THR A 183 -17.11 -11.99 2.03
N ARG A 184 -16.78 -11.88 0.77
CA ARG A 184 -16.10 -10.72 0.20
C ARG A 184 -17.09 -9.91 -0.62
N TYR A 185 -17.07 -8.61 -0.41
CA TYR A 185 -17.96 -7.65 -1.04
C TYR A 185 -17.14 -6.73 -1.92
N TYR A 186 -17.49 -6.65 -3.19
CA TYR A 186 -16.87 -5.73 -4.13
C TYR A 186 -17.93 -4.70 -4.55
N ILE A 187 -17.55 -3.44 -4.58
CA ILE A 187 -18.33 -2.39 -5.21
C ILE A 187 -17.50 -1.86 -6.37
N VAL A 188 -18.03 -1.97 -7.58
CA VAL A 188 -17.43 -1.43 -8.79
C VAL A 188 -18.14 -0.13 -9.13
N ASP A 189 -17.40 0.96 -9.18
CA ASP A 189 -17.85 2.24 -9.69
C ASP A 189 -17.51 2.35 -11.19
N ARG A 190 -18.51 2.48 -12.01
CA ARG A 190 -18.37 2.85 -13.40
C ARG A 190 -18.53 4.33 -13.54
N ALA A 191 -17.45 5.06 -13.33
CA ALA A 191 -17.44 6.49 -13.50
C ALA A 191 -17.40 6.90 -14.98
N GLY A 192 -17.93 8.05 -15.29
CA GLY A 192 -18.00 8.60 -16.64
C GLY A 192 -18.23 10.10 -16.67
N GLY A 193 -18.26 10.69 -17.86
CA GLY A 193 -18.36 12.12 -18.06
C GLY A 193 -16.99 12.81 -18.09
N ASP A 194 -16.90 14.05 -17.61
CA ASP A 194 -15.63 14.78 -17.53
C ASP A 194 -14.84 14.38 -16.28
N CYS A 195 -13.95 13.40 -16.43
CA CYS A 195 -13.13 12.90 -15.33
C CYS A 195 -11.79 13.66 -15.15
N GLN A 196 -11.53 14.76 -15.90
CA GLN A 196 -10.31 15.57 -15.69
C GLN A 196 -10.39 16.44 -14.43
N VAL A 197 -11.61 16.78 -14.00
CA VAL A 197 -11.89 17.57 -12.81
C VAL A 197 -12.81 16.86 -11.81
N GLY A 198 -12.96 15.56 -11.96
CA GLY A 198 -13.89 14.70 -11.25
C GLY A 198 -14.94 14.12 -12.18
N CYS A 199 -15.22 12.82 -12.05
CA CYS A 199 -16.25 12.17 -12.86
C CYS A 199 -17.63 12.74 -12.51
N THR A 200 -18.44 13.05 -13.51
CA THR A 200 -19.76 13.67 -13.32
C THR A 200 -20.90 12.66 -13.23
N THR A 201 -20.63 11.41 -13.57
CA THR A 201 -21.60 10.31 -13.47
C THR A 201 -20.95 9.08 -12.85
N HIS A 202 -21.66 8.45 -11.96
CA HIS A 202 -21.26 7.21 -11.30
C HIS A 202 -22.36 6.17 -11.46
N GLN A 203 -21.98 4.93 -11.66
CA GLN A 203 -22.88 3.80 -11.69
C GLN A 203 -22.26 2.64 -10.92
N TYR A 204 -22.84 2.33 -9.79
CA TYR A 204 -22.32 1.30 -8.90
C TYR A 204 -22.93 -0.08 -9.17
N THR A 205 -22.10 -1.10 -9.05
CA THR A 205 -22.53 -2.50 -9.04
C THR A 205 -21.86 -3.23 -7.90
N GLY A 206 -22.63 -3.85 -7.04
CA GLY A 206 -22.17 -4.64 -5.92
C GLY A 206 -22.10 -6.13 -6.24
N PHE A 207 -21.09 -6.80 -5.70
CA PHE A 207 -20.89 -8.25 -5.82
C PHE A 207 -20.65 -8.86 -4.44
N GLU A 208 -21.30 -9.99 -4.19
CA GLU A 208 -21.00 -10.83 -3.03
C GLU A 208 -20.30 -12.10 -3.55
N ILE A 209 -19.11 -12.36 -3.01
CA ILE A 209 -18.31 -13.53 -3.37
C ILE A 209 -18.25 -14.47 -2.17
N GLN A 210 -18.63 -15.70 -2.37
CA GLN A 210 -18.50 -16.78 -1.39
C GLN A 210 -17.84 -17.98 -2.04
N SER A 211 -16.85 -18.54 -1.36
CA SER A 211 -16.10 -19.71 -1.87
C SER A 211 -15.51 -19.52 -3.29
N GLY A 212 -15.15 -18.27 -3.65
CA GLY A 212 -14.55 -17.95 -4.96
C GLY A 212 -15.55 -17.86 -6.12
N ALA A 213 -16.84 -17.78 -5.83
CA ALA A 213 -17.88 -17.60 -6.85
C ALA A 213 -18.80 -16.42 -6.51
N VAL A 214 -19.31 -15.74 -7.53
CA VAL A 214 -20.33 -14.70 -7.36
C VAL A 214 -21.61 -15.36 -6.85
N SER A 215 -21.97 -15.07 -5.59
CA SER A 215 -23.22 -15.56 -4.98
C SER A 215 -24.38 -14.59 -5.18
N ARG A 216 -24.08 -13.30 -5.38
CA ARG A 216 -25.07 -12.26 -5.59
C ARG A 216 -24.49 -11.06 -6.35
N ILE A 217 -25.30 -10.46 -7.22
CA ILE A 217 -25.05 -9.17 -7.87
C ILE A 217 -26.17 -8.23 -7.44
N VAL A 218 -25.80 -7.02 -7.03
CA VAL A 218 -26.73 -5.96 -6.59
C VAL A 218 -26.46 -4.70 -7.40
N ARG A 219 -27.52 -4.11 -7.96
CA ARG A 219 -27.43 -2.90 -8.78
C ARG A 219 -28.17 -1.75 -8.13
N GLU A 220 -27.83 -0.53 -8.49
CA GLU A 220 -28.51 0.67 -7.97
C GLU A 220 -30.02 0.69 -8.20
N THR A 221 -30.51 -0.03 -9.20
CA THR A 221 -31.94 -0.19 -9.52
C THR A 221 -32.65 -1.21 -8.63
N ASP A 222 -31.92 -1.98 -7.84
CA ASP A 222 -32.51 -3.02 -6.99
C ASP A 222 -33.09 -2.39 -5.73
N ALA A 223 -34.23 -2.92 -5.27
CA ALA A 223 -34.98 -2.34 -4.14
C ALA A 223 -34.20 -2.31 -2.81
N ASP A 224 -33.23 -3.18 -2.64
CA ASP A 224 -32.42 -3.30 -1.44
C ASP A 224 -31.02 -2.66 -1.60
N TRP A 225 -30.71 -2.05 -2.73
CA TRP A 225 -29.44 -1.40 -3.01
C TRP A 225 -28.98 -0.46 -1.88
N THR A 226 -29.84 0.48 -1.49
CA THR A 226 -29.47 1.49 -0.49
C THR A 226 -29.07 0.86 0.84
N ALA A 227 -29.81 -0.15 1.30
CA ALA A 227 -29.50 -0.86 2.53
C ALA A 227 -28.22 -1.68 2.41
N TRP A 228 -28.05 -2.34 1.26
CA TRP A 228 -26.86 -3.14 0.96
C TRP A 228 -25.60 -2.27 0.89
N PHE A 229 -25.63 -1.15 0.17
CA PHE A 229 -24.54 -0.21 -0.01
C PHE A 229 -24.15 0.48 1.32
N SER A 230 -25.15 0.95 2.07
CA SER A 230 -24.91 1.60 3.37
C SER A 230 -24.29 0.66 4.41
N ALA A 231 -24.55 -0.64 4.31
CA ALA A 231 -23.92 -1.64 5.16
C ALA A 231 -22.44 -1.87 4.83
N ARG A 232 -21.88 -1.23 3.77
CA ARG A 232 -20.50 -1.30 3.30
C ARG A 232 -19.85 0.08 3.37
N ALA A 233 -20.00 0.72 4.53
CA ALA A 233 -19.60 2.13 4.72
C ALA A 233 -18.10 2.37 4.46
N ASP A 234 -17.24 1.43 4.83
CA ASP A 234 -15.80 1.55 4.62
C ASP A 234 -15.43 1.53 3.14
N CYS A 235 -16.09 0.68 2.36
CA CYS A 235 -15.94 0.61 0.92
C CYS A 235 -16.58 1.85 0.25
N ALA A 236 -17.81 2.17 0.59
CA ALA A 236 -18.55 3.31 0.04
C ALA A 236 -17.86 4.66 0.27
N SER A 237 -17.14 4.83 1.37
CA SER A 237 -16.42 6.08 1.68
C SER A 237 -15.15 6.28 0.84
N ARG A 238 -14.70 5.25 0.12
CA ARG A 238 -13.49 5.27 -0.72
C ARG A 238 -13.80 5.48 -2.20
N LEU A 239 -15.06 5.28 -2.59
CA LEU A 239 -15.59 5.54 -3.92
C LEU A 239 -16.17 6.95 -4.03
#